data_281fc89aa5440a513b3e1f848d17bc44
#
_entry.id   281fc89aa5440a513b3e1f848d17bc44
#
_cell.length_a   1.000
_cell.length_b   1.000
_cell.length_c   1.000
_cell.angle_alpha   90.00
_cell.angle_beta   90.00
_cell.angle_gamma   90.00
#
_symmetry.space_group_name_H-M   'P 1'
#
loop_
_entity.id
_entity.type
_entity.pdbx_description
1 polymer ?
#
loop_
_entity_poly.entity_id
_entity_poly.type
_entity_poly.pdbx_seq_one_letter_code
_entity_poly.pdbx_strand_id
1 'polypeptide(L)'
;EAICFCSNNYLGLANHPEVVEAGIEGLRTYGAGTASVRFICGTFECHERLEATIARFMGTESSYTFVSCWTANEALFPTFCEAGDLILSDELNHACIIDAIRLTPVIKKGVKKGVFKHSDMGDLRAKLEKAHADADVTGQVWVVTDGVFSMEGDLGLLPEIRALCDEFGAMLVVDDSHGHGVLGATGRGTHEHFHMVDGAEGDIGGRVDFFTGTLGKALGGGAGGFIAGPKTGTELIVQRGRPTLFSNALPATVARSEEHTSELQSLTNL
;
A
#
# COMPACT_ATOMS: atom_id res chain seq x y z
N GLU A 1 34.87 10.54 1.05
CA GLU A 1 33.49 10.67 1.57
C GLU A 1 32.66 11.40 0.52
N ALA A 2 31.42 10.98 0.33
CA ALA A 2 30.44 11.61 -0.54
C ALA A 2 29.11 11.80 0.18
N ILE A 3 28.38 12.87 -0.14
CA ILE A 3 27.03 13.10 0.37
C ILE A 3 26.06 12.42 -0.60
N CYS A 4 25.19 11.53 -0.07
CA CYS A 4 24.19 10.82 -0.86
C CYS A 4 22.90 11.66 -0.97
N PHE A 5 22.55 12.07 -2.20
CA PHE A 5 21.31 12.78 -2.50
C PHE A 5 20.28 11.92 -3.26
N CYS A 6 20.59 10.64 -3.53
CA CYS A 6 19.77 9.76 -4.37
C CYS A 6 19.10 8.60 -3.60
N SER A 7 19.11 8.63 -2.26
CA SER A 7 18.39 7.62 -1.47
C SER A 7 16.96 8.05 -1.21
N ASN A 8 16.06 7.07 -1.04
CA ASN A 8 14.67 7.30 -0.62
C ASN A 8 14.52 7.33 0.92
N ASN A 9 15.59 7.51 1.65
CA ASN A 9 15.63 7.62 3.12
C ASN A 9 15.17 9.03 3.54
N TYR A 10 13.92 9.39 3.24
CA TYR A 10 13.41 10.76 3.33
C TYR A 10 13.51 11.37 4.72
N LEU A 11 13.34 10.57 5.77
CA LEU A 11 13.41 11.02 7.17
C LEU A 11 14.76 10.72 7.84
N GLY A 12 15.71 10.11 7.10
CA GLY A 12 17.02 9.76 7.66
C GLY A 12 17.00 8.63 8.69
N LEU A 13 15.92 7.83 8.76
CA LEU A 13 15.72 6.84 9.81
C LEU A 13 16.48 5.53 9.58
N ALA A 14 16.94 5.25 8.36
CA ALA A 14 17.61 3.99 8.02
C ALA A 14 18.86 3.68 8.86
N ASN A 15 19.48 4.70 9.47
CA ASN A 15 20.61 4.54 10.38
C ASN A 15 20.36 5.21 11.74
N HIS A 16 19.09 5.39 12.11
CA HIS A 16 18.76 5.94 13.43
C HIS A 16 19.14 4.93 14.52
N PRO A 17 19.83 5.35 15.59
CA PRO A 17 20.35 4.41 16.61
C PRO A 17 19.28 3.48 17.20
N GLU A 18 18.10 4.01 17.50
CA GLU A 18 17.00 3.23 18.08
C GLU A 18 16.42 2.22 17.09
N VAL A 19 16.31 2.59 15.81
CA VAL A 19 15.86 1.68 14.74
C VAL A 19 16.87 0.55 14.53
N VAL A 20 18.15 0.88 14.55
CA VAL A 20 19.25 -0.12 14.46
C VAL A 20 19.21 -1.08 15.66
N GLU A 21 19.08 -0.55 16.89
CA GLU A 21 19.04 -1.40 18.10
C GLU A 21 17.80 -2.29 18.13
N ALA A 22 16.63 -1.80 17.71
CA ALA A 22 15.43 -2.61 17.55
C ALA A 22 15.63 -3.77 16.55
N GLY A 23 16.34 -3.51 15.44
CA GLY A 23 16.73 -4.56 14.51
C GLY A 23 17.67 -5.60 15.10
N ILE A 24 18.65 -5.15 15.90
CA ILE A 24 19.59 -6.05 16.62
C ILE A 24 18.83 -6.89 17.65
N GLU A 25 17.90 -6.29 18.39
CA GLU A 25 17.03 -7.02 19.31
C GLU A 25 16.21 -8.10 18.59
N GLY A 26 15.61 -7.74 17.44
CA GLY A 26 14.89 -8.68 16.59
C GLY A 26 15.76 -9.86 16.15
N LEU A 27 17.02 -9.58 15.75
CA LEU A 27 17.99 -10.61 15.37
C LEU A 27 18.34 -11.54 16.55
N ARG A 28 18.53 -10.99 17.75
CA ARG A 28 18.85 -11.79 18.95
C ARG A 28 17.69 -12.66 19.41
N THR A 29 16.46 -12.13 19.30
CA THR A 29 15.24 -12.78 19.81
C THR A 29 14.72 -13.85 18.85
N TYR A 30 14.70 -13.56 17.55
CA TYR A 30 14.04 -14.39 16.54
C TYR A 30 15.00 -15.07 15.56
N GLY A 31 16.29 -14.71 15.58
CA GLY A 31 17.27 -15.21 14.61
C GLY A 31 17.27 -14.44 13.29
N ALA A 32 18.04 -14.95 12.32
CA ALA A 32 18.27 -14.25 11.04
C ALA A 32 17.05 -14.22 10.11
N GLY A 33 16.09 -15.12 10.29
CA GLY A 33 14.89 -15.19 9.46
C GLY A 33 13.94 -16.27 9.92
N THR A 34 12.75 -16.30 9.34
CA THR A 34 11.68 -17.23 9.75
C THR A 34 11.80 -18.60 9.10
N ALA A 35 12.58 -18.72 8.02
CA ALA A 35 12.70 -19.93 7.19
C ALA A 35 11.34 -20.53 6.76
N SER A 36 10.28 -19.72 6.74
CA SER A 36 8.92 -20.16 6.46
C SER A 36 8.07 -19.04 5.85
N VAL A 37 7.04 -19.44 5.12
CA VAL A 37 5.93 -18.56 4.74
C VAL A 37 5.10 -18.20 5.98
N ARG A 38 4.45 -17.04 5.94
CA ARG A 38 3.59 -16.53 7.04
C ARG A 38 2.52 -17.53 7.47
N PHE A 39 1.94 -18.18 6.52
CA PHE A 39 0.83 -19.13 6.67
C PHE A 39 1.19 -20.39 7.48
N ILE A 40 2.42 -20.88 7.39
CA ILE A 40 2.81 -22.13 8.08
C ILE A 40 3.36 -21.85 9.48
N CYS A 41 4.55 -21.26 9.59
CA CYS A 41 5.18 -20.93 10.87
C CYS A 41 6.05 -19.66 10.81
N GLY A 42 5.91 -18.85 9.75
CA GLY A 42 6.67 -17.63 9.57
C GLY A 42 6.07 -16.38 10.21
N THR A 43 4.89 -16.48 10.84
CA THR A 43 4.29 -15.36 11.57
C THR A 43 4.82 -15.37 13.01
N PHE A 44 5.51 -14.29 13.37
CA PHE A 44 5.99 -14.03 14.72
C PHE A 44 5.25 -12.84 15.32
N GLU A 45 5.30 -12.68 16.63
CA GLU A 45 4.67 -11.59 17.35
C GLU A 45 5.05 -10.20 16.81
N CYS A 46 6.33 -10.02 16.40
CA CYS A 46 6.78 -8.76 15.80
C CYS A 46 6.07 -8.40 14.50
N HIS A 47 5.64 -9.38 13.69
CA HIS A 47 4.84 -9.13 12.49
C HIS A 47 3.44 -8.61 12.86
N GLU A 48 2.79 -9.26 13.83
CA GLU A 48 1.45 -8.86 14.28
C GLU A 48 1.44 -7.47 14.90
N ARG A 49 2.49 -7.13 15.70
CA ARG A 49 2.65 -5.80 16.27
C ARG A 49 2.90 -4.75 15.20
N LEU A 50 3.79 -5.02 14.24
CA LEU A 50 4.03 -4.12 13.11
C LEU A 50 2.74 -3.87 12.33
N GLU A 51 1.99 -4.92 12.01
CA GLU A 51 0.72 -4.82 11.29
C GLU A 51 -0.32 -3.99 12.07
N ALA A 52 -0.46 -4.23 13.36
CA ALA A 52 -1.34 -3.42 14.21
C ALA A 52 -0.91 -1.94 14.24
N THR A 53 0.39 -1.67 14.25
CA THR A 53 0.94 -0.32 14.25
C THR A 53 0.70 0.38 12.91
N ILE A 54 0.94 -0.30 11.78
CA ILE A 54 0.63 0.23 10.44
C ILE A 54 -0.87 0.52 10.31
N ALA A 55 -1.74 -0.38 10.74
CA ALA A 55 -3.19 -0.16 10.68
C ALA A 55 -3.61 1.10 11.43
N ARG A 56 -3.09 1.31 12.65
CA ARG A 56 -3.34 2.54 13.43
C ARG A 56 -2.79 3.78 12.73
N PHE A 57 -1.57 3.70 12.22
CA PHE A 57 -0.92 4.80 11.52
C PHE A 57 -1.69 5.22 10.27
N MET A 58 -2.13 4.26 9.46
CA MET A 58 -2.91 4.51 8.23
C MET A 58 -4.38 4.86 8.51
N GLY A 59 -4.86 4.67 9.75
CA GLY A 59 -6.27 4.88 10.09
C GLY A 59 -7.20 3.83 9.49
N THR A 60 -6.72 2.60 9.30
CA THR A 60 -7.47 1.47 8.73
C THR A 60 -7.81 0.42 9.78
N GLU A 61 -8.76 -0.48 9.46
CA GLU A 61 -9.15 -1.55 10.38
C GLU A 61 -8.05 -2.60 10.58
N SER A 62 -7.25 -2.84 9.55
CA SER A 62 -6.23 -3.88 9.55
C SER A 62 -5.15 -3.61 8.52
N SER A 63 -4.00 -4.24 8.70
CA SER A 63 -2.94 -4.31 7.69
C SER A 63 -2.28 -5.68 7.65
N TYR A 64 -1.53 -5.95 6.58
CA TYR A 64 -0.75 -7.16 6.42
C TYR A 64 0.56 -6.88 5.69
N THR A 65 1.67 -7.42 6.20
CA THR A 65 3.03 -7.13 5.72
C THR A 65 3.57 -8.17 4.75
N PHE A 66 4.41 -7.71 3.84
CA PHE A 66 5.10 -8.46 2.79
C PHE A 66 6.59 -8.13 2.77
N VAL A 67 7.37 -8.90 2.04
CA VAL A 67 8.82 -8.66 1.87
C VAL A 67 9.13 -7.39 1.06
N SER A 68 8.16 -6.88 0.31
CA SER A 68 8.26 -5.63 -0.45
C SER A 68 6.86 -5.11 -0.83
N CYS A 69 6.75 -3.82 -1.19
CA CYS A 69 5.53 -3.27 -1.77
C CYS A 69 5.22 -3.87 -3.15
N TRP A 70 6.24 -4.33 -3.88
CA TRP A 70 6.04 -5.08 -5.11
C TRP A 70 5.17 -6.31 -4.87
N THR A 71 5.53 -7.14 -3.90
CA THR A 71 4.77 -8.35 -3.54
C THR A 71 3.42 -8.03 -2.91
N ALA A 72 3.27 -6.88 -2.24
CA ALA A 72 1.98 -6.40 -1.74
C ALA A 72 1.01 -6.13 -2.89
N ASN A 73 1.44 -5.38 -3.91
CA ASN A 73 0.64 -5.11 -5.10
C ASN A 73 0.30 -6.41 -5.87
N GLU A 74 1.26 -7.34 -6.02
CA GLU A 74 1.02 -8.66 -6.63
C GLU A 74 0.02 -9.52 -5.84
N ALA A 75 -0.10 -9.32 -4.54
CA ALA A 75 -1.09 -10.01 -3.72
C ALA A 75 -2.50 -9.41 -3.89
N LEU A 76 -2.62 -8.09 -4.06
CA LEU A 76 -3.88 -7.37 -3.98
C LEU A 76 -4.83 -7.73 -5.13
N PHE A 77 -4.51 -7.35 -6.36
CA PHE A 77 -5.44 -7.50 -7.48
C PHE A 77 -5.78 -8.95 -7.82
N PRO A 78 -4.81 -9.90 -7.88
CA PRO A 78 -5.16 -11.31 -8.13
C PRO A 78 -5.97 -11.96 -7.01
N THR A 79 -5.99 -11.39 -5.81
CA THR A 79 -6.81 -11.91 -4.70
C THR A 79 -8.25 -11.43 -4.79
N PHE A 80 -8.45 -10.15 -5.07
CA PHE A 80 -9.77 -9.52 -5.05
C PHE A 80 -10.52 -9.63 -6.36
N CYS A 81 -9.81 -9.49 -7.49
CA CYS A 81 -10.47 -9.45 -8.79
C CYS A 81 -10.97 -10.81 -9.24
N GLU A 82 -12.15 -10.84 -9.83
CA GLU A 82 -12.78 -12.01 -10.43
C GLU A 82 -13.23 -11.71 -11.88
N ALA A 83 -13.70 -12.72 -12.60
CA ALA A 83 -14.19 -12.54 -13.97
C ALA A 83 -15.31 -11.50 -14.05
N GLY A 84 -15.20 -10.57 -14.96
CA GLY A 84 -16.13 -9.46 -15.12
C GLY A 84 -15.68 -8.17 -14.43
N ASP A 85 -14.63 -8.21 -13.60
CA ASP A 85 -14.05 -7.00 -13.00
C ASP A 85 -13.20 -6.22 -14.01
N LEU A 86 -13.07 -4.91 -13.75
CA LEU A 86 -12.20 -4.01 -14.50
C LEU A 86 -11.26 -3.28 -13.56
N ILE A 87 -9.97 -3.22 -13.92
CA ILE A 87 -8.97 -2.41 -13.22
C ILE A 87 -8.60 -1.22 -14.12
N LEU A 88 -8.79 0.00 -13.63
CA LEU A 88 -8.39 1.26 -14.27
C LEU A 88 -7.17 1.83 -13.52
N SER A 89 -6.06 1.95 -14.23
CA SER A 89 -4.77 2.44 -13.70
C SER A 89 -4.43 3.81 -14.26
N ASP A 90 -3.90 4.70 -13.42
CA ASP A 90 -3.20 5.89 -13.92
C ASP A 90 -2.01 5.45 -14.80
N GLU A 91 -1.74 6.18 -15.87
CA GLU A 91 -0.69 5.81 -16.86
C GLU A 91 0.73 5.91 -16.30
N LEU A 92 0.95 6.73 -15.26
CA LEU A 92 2.26 6.93 -14.62
C LEU A 92 2.46 6.10 -13.35
N ASN A 93 1.51 5.24 -13.00
CA ASN A 93 1.66 4.36 -11.85
C ASN A 93 2.97 3.57 -11.88
N HIS A 94 3.49 3.31 -10.68
CA HIS A 94 4.73 2.55 -10.50
C HIS A 94 4.67 1.16 -11.16
N ALA A 95 5.82 0.68 -11.62
CA ALA A 95 5.94 -0.59 -12.34
C ALA A 95 5.35 -1.79 -11.57
N CYS A 96 5.42 -1.81 -10.24
CA CYS A 96 4.84 -2.90 -9.44
C CYS A 96 3.31 -2.97 -9.57
N ILE A 97 2.62 -1.84 -9.68
CA ILE A 97 1.16 -1.78 -9.94
C ILE A 97 0.88 -2.28 -11.34
N ILE A 98 1.63 -1.78 -12.34
CA ILE A 98 1.48 -2.17 -13.74
C ILE A 98 1.64 -3.69 -13.91
N ASP A 99 2.65 -4.27 -13.26
CA ASP A 99 2.92 -5.71 -13.39
C ASP A 99 1.91 -6.56 -12.61
N ALA A 100 1.46 -6.11 -11.44
CA ALA A 100 0.37 -6.75 -10.71
C ALA A 100 -0.94 -6.78 -11.54
N ILE A 101 -1.27 -5.66 -12.20
CA ILE A 101 -2.42 -5.59 -13.11
C ILE A 101 -2.24 -6.49 -14.34
N ARG A 102 -1.04 -6.59 -14.89
CA ARG A 102 -0.74 -7.50 -16.01
C ARG A 102 -0.87 -8.96 -15.62
N LEU A 103 -0.44 -9.30 -14.41
CA LEU A 103 -0.51 -10.66 -13.88
C LEU A 103 -1.95 -11.10 -13.58
N THR A 104 -2.82 -10.18 -13.18
CA THR A 104 -4.18 -10.49 -12.73
C THR A 104 -5.01 -11.25 -13.77
N PRO A 105 -5.13 -10.83 -15.05
CA PRO A 105 -5.87 -11.60 -16.06
C PRO A 105 -5.26 -12.96 -16.40
N VAL A 106 -3.96 -13.14 -16.13
CA VAL A 106 -3.29 -14.45 -16.33
C VAL A 106 -3.73 -15.43 -15.24
N ILE A 107 -3.88 -14.96 -14.00
CA ILE A 107 -4.32 -15.77 -12.86
C ILE A 107 -5.86 -15.89 -12.87
N LYS A 108 -6.55 -14.79 -13.13
CA LYS A 108 -8.01 -14.63 -13.08
C LYS A 108 -8.54 -14.32 -14.49
N LYS A 109 -8.91 -15.36 -15.23
CA LYS A 109 -9.45 -15.18 -16.58
C LYS A 109 -10.74 -14.36 -16.56
N GLY A 110 -10.85 -13.41 -17.49
CA GLY A 110 -12.03 -12.55 -17.61
C GLY A 110 -11.96 -11.22 -16.84
N VAL A 111 -10.86 -10.95 -16.13
CA VAL A 111 -10.59 -9.60 -15.59
C VAL A 111 -10.12 -8.70 -16.71
N LYS A 112 -10.78 -7.54 -16.85
CA LYS A 112 -10.41 -6.49 -17.82
C LYS A 112 -9.44 -5.49 -17.17
N LYS A 113 -8.70 -4.77 -18.01
CA LYS A 113 -7.82 -3.69 -17.57
C LYS A 113 -7.86 -2.52 -18.54
N GLY A 114 -7.71 -1.32 -18.01
CA GLY A 114 -7.63 -0.07 -18.76
C GLY A 114 -6.65 0.89 -18.10
N VAL A 115 -6.21 1.88 -18.87
CA VAL A 115 -5.32 2.94 -18.39
C VAL A 115 -6.00 4.27 -18.66
N PHE A 116 -6.04 5.18 -17.67
CA PHE A 116 -6.46 6.56 -17.88
C PHE A 116 -5.25 7.48 -17.87
N LYS A 117 -5.36 8.60 -18.57
CA LYS A 117 -4.28 9.57 -18.66
C LYS A 117 -3.97 10.15 -17.31
N HIS A 118 -2.69 10.37 -17.04
CA HIS A 118 -2.21 10.88 -15.77
C HIS A 118 -2.95 12.16 -15.35
N SER A 119 -3.52 12.11 -14.14
CA SER A 119 -4.27 13.22 -13.52
C SER A 119 -5.39 13.82 -14.40
N ASP A 120 -5.88 13.08 -15.40
CA ASP A 120 -6.99 13.49 -16.27
C ASP A 120 -8.32 12.90 -15.78
N MET A 121 -9.03 13.65 -14.96
CA MET A 121 -10.32 13.23 -14.40
C MET A 121 -11.42 13.14 -15.48
N GLY A 122 -11.28 13.85 -16.60
CA GLY A 122 -12.18 13.73 -17.74
C GLY A 122 -12.00 12.37 -18.44
N ASP A 123 -10.77 11.94 -18.65
CA ASP A 123 -10.49 10.62 -19.23
C ASP A 123 -10.89 9.49 -18.26
N LEU A 124 -10.64 9.65 -16.94
CA LEU A 124 -11.10 8.67 -15.96
C LEU A 124 -12.63 8.55 -15.96
N ARG A 125 -13.36 9.67 -15.95
CA ARG A 125 -14.83 9.69 -16.04
C ARG A 125 -15.31 8.96 -17.28
N ALA A 126 -14.78 9.30 -18.45
CA ALA A 126 -15.19 8.65 -19.71
C ALA A 126 -14.96 7.12 -19.69
N LYS A 127 -13.89 6.67 -19.01
CA LYS A 127 -13.61 5.22 -18.84
C LYS A 127 -14.57 4.54 -17.86
N LEU A 128 -14.95 5.22 -16.79
CA LEU A 128 -15.95 4.73 -15.83
C LEU A 128 -17.35 4.65 -16.48
N GLU A 129 -17.76 5.68 -17.25
CA GLU A 129 -19.00 5.66 -18.03
C GLU A 129 -19.02 4.49 -19.03
N LYS A 130 -17.90 4.31 -19.75
CA LYS A 130 -17.76 3.18 -20.69
C LYS A 130 -17.83 1.83 -19.96
N ALA A 131 -17.20 1.71 -18.81
CA ALA A 131 -17.24 0.50 -17.99
C ALA A 131 -18.68 0.17 -17.57
N HIS A 132 -19.43 1.19 -17.14
CA HIS A 132 -20.82 1.03 -16.71
C HIS A 132 -21.77 0.63 -17.87
N ALA A 133 -21.44 1.03 -19.10
CA ALA A 133 -22.20 0.67 -20.31
C ALA A 133 -21.75 -0.66 -20.93
N ASP A 134 -20.61 -1.22 -20.51
CA ASP A 134 -20.03 -2.44 -21.08
C ASP A 134 -20.68 -3.68 -20.45
N ALA A 135 -21.45 -4.43 -21.25
CA ALA A 135 -22.14 -5.65 -20.79
C ALA A 135 -21.19 -6.76 -20.29
N ASP A 136 -19.91 -6.69 -20.62
CA ASP A 136 -18.91 -7.64 -20.14
C ASP A 136 -18.23 -7.19 -18.83
N VAL A 137 -18.48 -5.98 -18.35
CA VAL A 137 -18.07 -5.51 -17.02
C VAL A 137 -19.24 -5.72 -16.08
N THR A 138 -19.29 -6.88 -15.46
CA THR A 138 -20.41 -7.32 -14.62
C THR A 138 -20.06 -7.35 -13.14
N GLY A 139 -18.78 -7.16 -12.82
CA GLY A 139 -18.22 -7.20 -11.47
C GLY A 139 -17.80 -5.81 -10.96
N GLN A 140 -16.79 -5.80 -10.12
CA GLN A 140 -16.27 -4.59 -9.48
C GLN A 140 -15.34 -3.81 -10.42
N VAL A 141 -15.47 -2.49 -10.41
CA VAL A 141 -14.48 -1.59 -11.02
C VAL A 141 -13.49 -1.14 -9.94
N TRP A 142 -12.21 -1.26 -10.24
CA TRP A 142 -11.10 -0.85 -9.38
C TRP A 142 -10.37 0.31 -10.04
N VAL A 143 -10.17 1.41 -9.31
CA VAL A 143 -9.33 2.53 -9.73
C VAL A 143 -8.08 2.51 -8.88
N VAL A 144 -6.91 2.57 -9.51
CA VAL A 144 -5.63 2.55 -8.79
C VAL A 144 -4.74 3.69 -9.24
N THR A 145 -4.11 4.35 -8.26
CA THR A 145 -3.19 5.47 -8.46
C THR A 145 -2.06 5.43 -7.43
N ASP A 146 -0.88 5.96 -7.79
CA ASP A 146 0.09 6.38 -6.79
C ASP A 146 -0.45 7.60 -6.01
N GLY A 147 -0.13 7.69 -4.73
CA GLY A 147 -0.39 8.88 -3.93
C GLY A 147 0.56 10.01 -4.29
N VAL A 148 1.85 9.70 -4.42
CA VAL A 148 2.91 10.57 -4.96
C VAL A 148 3.63 9.85 -6.08
N PHE A 149 3.65 10.42 -7.26
CA PHE A 149 4.34 9.86 -8.43
C PHE A 149 5.85 10.09 -8.33
N SER A 150 6.61 9.01 -8.33
CA SER A 150 8.05 8.98 -7.99
C SER A 150 8.92 9.87 -8.86
N MET A 151 8.66 9.93 -10.16
CA MET A 151 9.51 10.61 -11.12
C MET A 151 9.10 12.06 -11.34
N GLU A 152 7.82 12.33 -11.33
CA GLU A 152 7.21 13.64 -11.59
C GLU A 152 7.13 14.47 -10.29
N GLY A 153 6.92 13.80 -9.14
CA GLY A 153 6.70 14.44 -7.86
C GLY A 153 5.27 14.98 -7.68
N ASP A 154 4.40 14.69 -8.64
CA ASP A 154 3.00 15.09 -8.58
C ASP A 154 2.23 14.27 -7.54
N LEU A 155 1.16 14.86 -7.02
CA LEU A 155 0.22 14.19 -6.13
C LEU A 155 -0.93 13.58 -6.94
N GLY A 156 -1.33 12.37 -6.60
CA GLY A 156 -2.58 11.81 -7.08
C GLY A 156 -3.76 12.67 -6.64
N LEU A 157 -4.70 12.96 -7.54
CA LEU A 157 -5.88 13.80 -7.27
C LEU A 157 -6.93 13.00 -6.49
N LEU A 158 -6.57 12.56 -5.26
CA LEU A 158 -7.37 11.61 -4.48
C LEU A 158 -8.80 12.06 -4.22
N PRO A 159 -9.10 13.34 -3.88
CA PRO A 159 -10.48 13.80 -3.68
C PRO A 159 -11.34 13.65 -4.93
N GLU A 160 -10.80 14.04 -6.09
CA GLU A 160 -11.50 13.98 -7.36
C GLU A 160 -11.69 12.53 -7.83
N ILE A 161 -10.66 11.69 -7.66
CA ILE A 161 -10.74 10.25 -7.97
C ILE A 161 -11.79 9.60 -7.06
N ARG A 162 -11.78 9.91 -5.74
CA ARG A 162 -12.76 9.37 -4.80
C ARG A 162 -14.19 9.75 -5.19
N ALA A 163 -14.42 11.02 -5.54
CA ALA A 163 -15.73 11.49 -5.98
C ALA A 163 -16.24 10.71 -7.20
N LEU A 164 -15.36 10.42 -8.16
CA LEU A 164 -15.71 9.60 -9.32
C LEU A 164 -15.94 8.13 -8.91
N CYS A 165 -15.13 7.57 -8.03
CA CYS A 165 -15.35 6.23 -7.53
C CYS A 165 -16.70 6.10 -6.80
N ASP A 166 -17.08 7.09 -6.00
CA ASP A 166 -18.38 7.10 -5.31
C ASP A 166 -19.55 7.19 -6.30
N GLU A 167 -19.43 8.04 -7.32
CA GLU A 167 -20.46 8.21 -8.36
C GLU A 167 -20.71 6.91 -9.14
N PHE A 168 -19.65 6.15 -9.42
CA PHE A 168 -19.73 4.93 -10.25
C PHE A 168 -19.66 3.63 -9.44
N GLY A 169 -19.62 3.66 -8.11
CA GLY A 169 -19.52 2.48 -7.27
C GLY A 169 -18.18 1.73 -7.43
N ALA A 170 -17.10 2.43 -7.76
CA ALA A 170 -15.77 1.86 -7.92
C ALA A 170 -15.00 1.85 -6.59
N MET A 171 -14.06 0.91 -6.46
CA MET A 171 -13.12 0.83 -5.35
C MET A 171 -11.87 1.66 -5.67
N LEU A 172 -11.33 2.36 -4.68
CA LEU A 172 -10.09 3.14 -4.80
C LEU A 172 -8.93 2.44 -4.09
N VAL A 173 -7.86 2.18 -4.83
CA VAL A 173 -6.57 1.69 -4.31
C VAL A 173 -5.52 2.76 -4.49
N VAL A 174 -4.77 3.07 -3.42
CA VAL A 174 -3.68 4.06 -3.45
C VAL A 174 -2.38 3.41 -3.00
N ASP A 175 -1.37 3.45 -3.87
CA ASP A 175 0.01 3.17 -3.46
C ASP A 175 0.64 4.47 -2.95
N ASP A 176 0.82 4.56 -1.64
CA ASP A 176 1.34 5.78 -1.02
C ASP A 176 2.81 5.63 -0.56
N SER A 177 3.57 4.81 -1.29
CA SER A 177 4.97 4.50 -1.00
C SER A 177 5.90 5.71 -0.91
N HIS A 178 5.53 6.85 -1.48
CA HIS A 178 6.28 8.11 -1.41
C HIS A 178 5.62 9.16 -0.54
N GLY A 179 4.36 9.00 -0.14
CA GLY A 179 3.61 9.95 0.67
C GLY A 179 3.63 9.63 2.16
N HIS A 180 3.40 8.37 2.55
CA HIS A 180 3.39 8.02 3.96
C HIS A 180 4.77 8.20 4.62
N GLY A 181 4.76 8.70 5.83
CA GLY A 181 5.94 9.17 6.53
C GLY A 181 6.31 10.62 6.23
N VAL A 182 5.80 11.22 5.13
CA VAL A 182 6.23 12.53 4.63
C VAL A 182 5.08 13.54 4.56
N LEU A 183 3.95 13.15 4.01
CA LEU A 183 2.81 14.04 3.77
C LEU A 183 1.74 13.91 4.84
N GLY A 184 0.97 15.00 4.99
CA GLY A 184 -0.06 15.11 6.03
C GLY A 184 0.47 15.70 7.33
N ALA A 185 -0.43 16.13 8.19
CA ALA A 185 -0.10 16.81 9.46
C ALA A 185 0.62 15.87 10.45
N THR A 186 0.35 14.57 10.37
CA THR A 186 0.97 13.53 11.21
C THR A 186 1.78 12.51 10.39
N GLY A 187 2.05 12.81 9.12
CA GLY A 187 2.84 11.96 8.23
C GLY A 187 2.12 10.72 7.72
N ARG A 188 0.80 10.65 7.83
CA ARG A 188 0.03 9.46 7.38
C ARG A 188 0.02 9.27 5.88
N GLY A 189 0.36 10.32 5.12
CA GLY A 189 0.48 10.24 3.68
C GLY A 189 -0.46 11.17 2.93
N THR A 190 -0.63 10.87 1.64
CA THR A 190 -1.36 11.72 0.70
C THR A 190 -2.85 11.88 1.07
N HIS A 191 -3.48 10.85 1.59
CA HIS A 191 -4.88 10.92 2.04
C HIS A 191 -5.06 11.90 3.21
N GLU A 192 -4.13 11.94 4.17
CA GLU A 192 -4.15 12.92 5.24
C GLU A 192 -3.86 14.33 4.72
N HIS A 193 -2.94 14.48 3.77
CA HIS A 193 -2.68 15.75 3.10
C HIS A 193 -3.95 16.37 2.51
N PHE A 194 -4.82 15.53 1.96
CA PHE A 194 -6.11 15.95 1.39
C PHE A 194 -7.28 15.91 2.38
N HIS A 195 -7.03 15.76 3.67
CA HIS A 195 -8.06 15.69 4.71
C HIS A 195 -9.09 14.55 4.50
N MET A 196 -8.64 13.43 3.98
CA MET A 196 -9.46 12.23 3.75
C MET A 196 -9.30 11.20 4.89
N VAL A 197 -9.17 11.68 6.12
CA VAL A 197 -9.04 10.84 7.33
C VAL A 197 -10.26 11.07 8.20
N ASP A 198 -11.02 10.03 8.45
CA ASP A 198 -12.25 10.10 9.26
C ASP A 198 -12.02 10.74 10.63
N GLY A 199 -12.84 11.74 10.94
CA GLY A 199 -12.82 12.44 12.22
C GLY A 199 -11.64 13.39 12.44
N ALA A 200 -10.81 13.63 11.42
CA ALA A 200 -9.77 14.64 11.46
C ALA A 200 -10.37 16.04 11.29
N GLU A 201 -9.64 17.07 11.79
CA GLU A 201 -10.05 18.46 11.55
C GLU A 201 -10.00 18.77 10.05
N GLY A 202 -11.11 19.28 9.53
CA GLY A 202 -11.25 19.58 8.09
C GLY A 202 -11.49 18.36 7.20
N ASP A 203 -11.85 17.22 7.79
CA ASP A 203 -12.24 16.02 7.03
C ASP A 203 -13.27 16.36 5.95
N ILE A 204 -12.93 16.08 4.68
CA ILE A 204 -13.81 16.29 3.53
C ILE A 204 -14.65 15.06 3.18
N GLY A 205 -14.52 14.01 3.97
CA GLY A 205 -15.09 12.69 3.70
C GLY A 205 -14.37 11.93 2.58
N GLY A 206 -14.80 10.74 2.36
CA GLY A 206 -14.24 9.85 1.35
C GLY A 206 -13.04 9.06 1.85
N ARG A 207 -13.11 7.75 1.66
CA ARG A 207 -12.05 6.84 2.10
C ARG A 207 -11.32 6.24 0.92
N VAL A 208 -10.06 5.97 1.12
CA VAL A 208 -9.32 5.02 0.30
C VAL A 208 -9.72 3.62 0.76
N ASP A 209 -10.11 2.76 -0.16
CA ASP A 209 -10.56 1.41 0.17
C ASP A 209 -9.39 0.51 0.57
N PHE A 210 -8.28 0.60 -0.17
CA PHE A 210 -7.04 -0.09 0.17
C PHE A 210 -5.82 0.80 -0.09
N PHE A 211 -4.89 0.74 0.83
CA PHE A 211 -3.55 1.27 0.66
C PHE A 211 -2.56 0.16 0.39
N THR A 212 -1.59 0.42 -0.48
CA THR A 212 -0.30 -0.27 -0.49
C THR A 212 0.81 0.71 -0.15
N GLY A 213 1.91 0.21 0.39
CA GLY A 213 3.02 1.06 0.74
C GLY A 213 4.28 0.27 1.04
N THR A 214 5.42 0.98 1.03
CA THR A 214 6.73 0.41 1.30
C THR A 214 7.26 0.81 2.67
N LEU A 215 7.97 -0.10 3.31
CA LEU A 215 8.75 0.16 4.53
C LEU A 215 10.23 0.47 4.20
N GLY A 216 10.61 0.41 2.93
CA GLY A 216 11.99 0.62 2.48
C GLY A 216 12.32 2.05 2.08
N LYS A 217 11.58 3.07 2.56
CA LYS A 217 11.80 4.49 2.22
C LYS A 217 11.77 5.37 3.46
N ALA A 218 10.72 6.21 3.62
CA ALA A 218 10.58 7.12 4.76
C ALA A 218 10.48 6.37 6.09
N LEU A 219 9.70 5.28 6.13
CA LEU A 219 9.57 4.44 7.30
C LEU A 219 10.73 3.44 7.34
N GLY A 220 11.68 3.62 8.26
CA GLY A 220 12.82 2.78 8.56
C GLY A 220 13.87 2.61 7.47
N GLY A 221 13.48 2.56 6.22
CA GLY A 221 14.40 2.42 5.08
C GLY A 221 15.03 1.02 4.92
N GLY A 222 14.54 0.02 5.65
CA GLY A 222 15.04 -1.36 5.55
C GLY A 222 14.46 -2.08 4.33
N ALA A 223 13.42 -2.83 4.54
CA ALA A 223 12.70 -3.55 3.50
C ALA A 223 11.26 -3.83 3.95
N GLY A 224 10.44 -4.25 3.01
CA GLY A 224 9.06 -4.63 3.30
C GLY A 224 8.07 -3.76 2.56
N GLY A 225 6.84 -4.21 2.60
CA GLY A 225 5.67 -3.49 2.12
C GLY A 225 4.45 -3.97 2.86
N PHE A 226 3.35 -3.28 2.67
CA PHE A 226 2.10 -3.64 3.32
C PHE A 226 0.89 -3.37 2.44
N ILE A 227 -0.22 -4.03 2.79
CA ILE A 227 -1.57 -3.66 2.39
C ILE A 227 -2.31 -3.25 3.66
N ALA A 228 -3.03 -2.14 3.63
CA ALA A 228 -3.87 -1.68 4.73
C ALA A 228 -5.27 -1.34 4.20
N GLY A 229 -6.31 -1.68 4.98
CA GLY A 229 -7.70 -1.49 4.56
C GLY A 229 -8.69 -2.19 5.48
N PRO A 230 -9.88 -2.57 4.98
CA PRO A 230 -10.88 -3.30 5.73
C PRO A 230 -10.35 -4.65 6.23
N LYS A 231 -10.72 -5.03 7.46
CA LYS A 231 -10.28 -6.29 8.07
C LYS A 231 -10.65 -7.52 7.23
N THR A 232 -11.85 -7.56 6.68
CA THR A 232 -12.30 -8.65 5.81
C THR A 232 -11.44 -8.78 4.55
N GLY A 233 -10.95 -7.65 4.01
CA GLY A 233 -10.05 -7.63 2.86
C GLY A 233 -8.67 -8.19 3.21
N THR A 234 -8.07 -7.74 4.30
CA THR A 234 -6.76 -8.25 4.74
C THR A 234 -6.82 -9.73 5.11
N GLU A 235 -7.90 -10.20 5.75
CA GLU A 235 -8.14 -11.62 6.01
C GLU A 235 -8.22 -12.45 4.72
N LEU A 236 -8.88 -11.93 3.68
CA LEU A 236 -8.92 -12.60 2.38
C LEU A 236 -7.53 -12.70 1.74
N ILE A 237 -6.72 -11.63 1.84
CA ILE A 237 -5.33 -11.64 1.38
C ILE A 237 -4.50 -12.69 2.12
N VAL A 238 -4.64 -12.79 3.43
CA VAL A 238 -3.96 -13.82 4.23
C VAL A 238 -4.29 -15.22 3.73
N GLN A 239 -5.54 -15.46 3.36
CA GLN A 239 -6.00 -16.80 2.94
C GLN A 239 -5.70 -17.13 1.47
N ARG A 240 -5.66 -16.14 0.57
CA ARG A 240 -5.64 -16.36 -0.88
C ARG A 240 -4.50 -15.67 -1.62
N GLY A 241 -3.84 -14.70 -0.99
CA GLY A 241 -2.73 -13.96 -1.59
C GLY A 241 -1.54 -14.89 -1.90
N ARG A 242 -1.19 -15.04 -3.17
CA ARG A 242 -0.09 -15.93 -3.56
C ARG A 242 1.24 -15.60 -2.87
N PRO A 243 1.66 -14.34 -2.75
CA PRO A 243 2.87 -14.00 -1.99
C PRO A 243 2.80 -14.41 -0.51
N THR A 244 1.62 -14.36 0.11
CA THR A 244 1.41 -14.83 1.50
C THR A 244 1.64 -16.33 1.63
N LEU A 245 1.20 -17.09 0.65
CA LEU A 245 1.20 -18.55 0.67
C LEU A 245 2.54 -19.15 0.20
N PHE A 246 3.31 -18.44 -0.64
CA PHE A 246 4.44 -19.01 -1.36
C PHE A 246 5.74 -18.21 -1.22
N SER A 247 5.74 -17.06 -0.52
CA SER A 247 6.95 -16.31 -0.21
C SER A 247 7.22 -16.34 1.30
N ASN A 248 8.50 -16.44 1.69
CA ASN A 248 8.87 -16.35 3.09
C ASN A 248 8.41 -15.01 3.71
N ALA A 249 8.22 -15.04 5.02
CA ALA A 249 7.89 -13.85 5.79
C ALA A 249 9.01 -12.81 5.73
N LEU A 250 8.65 -11.55 5.95
CA LEU A 250 9.61 -10.48 6.21
C LEU A 250 10.53 -10.90 7.37
N PRO A 251 11.87 -10.76 7.28
CA PRO A 251 12.75 -11.12 8.39
C PRO A 251 12.37 -10.39 9.68
N ALA A 252 12.35 -11.09 10.79
CA ALA A 252 11.95 -10.55 12.08
C ALA A 252 12.82 -9.36 12.54
N THR A 253 14.08 -9.33 12.16
CA THR A 253 14.96 -8.18 12.40
C THR A 253 14.45 -6.92 11.69
N VAL A 254 13.98 -7.04 10.46
CA VAL A 254 13.39 -5.92 9.71
C VAL A 254 12.02 -5.58 10.29
N ALA A 255 11.16 -6.56 10.54
CA ALA A 255 9.84 -6.32 11.12
C ALA A 255 9.93 -5.55 12.46
N ARG A 256 10.91 -5.89 13.31
CA ARG A 256 11.12 -5.22 14.60
C ARG A 256 11.67 -3.80 14.44
N SER A 257 12.57 -3.59 13.50
CA SER A 257 13.10 -2.29 13.11
C SER A 257 11.99 -1.36 12.60
N GLU A 258 11.15 -1.86 11.70
CA GLU A 258 10.04 -1.10 11.10
C GLU A 258 8.89 -0.83 12.09
N GLU A 259 8.61 -1.76 13.00
CA GLU A 259 7.68 -1.55 14.12
C GLU A 259 8.10 -0.32 14.93
N HIS A 260 9.37 -0.27 15.33
CA HIS A 260 9.90 0.84 16.13
C HIS A 260 9.87 2.18 15.38
N THR A 261 10.18 2.18 14.08
CA THR A 261 10.07 3.36 13.23
C THR A 261 8.65 3.90 13.18
N SER A 262 7.67 3.04 13.00
CA SER A 262 6.25 3.42 12.95
C SER A 262 5.75 3.95 14.31
N GLU A 263 6.31 3.45 15.42
CA GLU A 263 6.06 3.98 16.77
C GLU A 263 6.69 5.37 16.93
N LEU A 264 7.93 5.59 16.53
CA LEU A 264 8.61 6.88 16.61
C LEU A 264 7.84 7.95 15.82
N GLN A 265 7.34 7.66 14.64
CA GLN A 265 6.53 8.60 13.87
C GLN A 265 5.21 8.95 14.54
N SER A 266 4.56 7.99 15.20
CA SER A 266 3.32 8.26 15.94
C SER A 266 3.52 9.11 17.18
N LEU A 267 4.74 9.15 17.72
CA LEU A 267 5.11 9.91 18.94
C LEU A 267 5.76 11.26 18.63
N THR A 268 6.40 11.38 17.49
CA THR A 268 7.04 12.62 17.04
C THR A 268 6.15 13.28 16.01
N ASN A 269 5.32 14.22 16.42
CA ASN A 269 4.83 15.28 15.54
C ASN A 269 6.06 16.08 15.06
N LEU A 270 6.83 15.55 14.13
CA LEU A 270 7.98 16.20 13.51
C LEU A 270 7.51 17.14 12.42
#